data_ca36caf79db21c9fa11aceb916d026d3
#
_entry.id   ca36caf79db21c9fa11aceb916d026d3
#
_cell.length_a   1.000
_cell.length_b   1.000
_cell.length_c   1.000
_cell.angle_alpha   90.00
_cell.angle_beta   90.00
_cell.angle_gamma   90.00
#
_symmetry.space_group_name_H-M   'P 1'
#
loop_
_entity.id
_entity.type
_entity.pdbx_description
1 polymer ?
#
loop_
_entity_poly.entity_id
_entity_poly.type
_entity_poly.pdbx_seq_one_letter_code
_entity_poly.pdbx_strand_id
1 'polypeptide(L)'
;MFTVGTDGSVNESGDDYIAYLWHDVPGLQKFGSYEANGNVDGPYVELGFKPAILMLKNVDDTEHWYVYDPERSPHNVAYQSLQWSSSSAEETGTTNTRVDLLSNGFKLRQNNGPNTSGDSYIYAAWAEAPASNLFGGQSNAR
;
A
#
# COMPACT_ATOMS: atom_id res chain seq x y z
N MET A 1 2.59 19.34 11.93
CA MET A 1 4.04 19.40 12.25
C MET A 1 4.49 17.98 12.50
N PHE A 2 5.62 17.54 11.97
CA PHE A 2 6.26 16.29 12.32
C PHE A 2 7.64 16.58 12.92
N THR A 3 8.18 15.64 13.69
CA THR A 3 9.51 15.72 14.28
C THR A 3 10.31 14.50 13.83
N VAL A 4 11.61 14.70 13.59
CA VAL A 4 12.57 13.62 13.35
C VAL A 4 13.40 13.35 14.59
N GLY A 5 13.85 12.11 14.75
CA GLY A 5 14.75 11.73 15.84
C GLY A 5 16.19 12.20 15.61
N THR A 6 17.11 11.55 16.28
CA THR A 6 18.56 11.86 16.20
C THR A 6 19.34 10.86 15.34
N ASP A 7 18.63 9.97 14.63
CA ASP A 7 19.26 8.99 13.73
C ASP A 7 19.86 9.71 12.51
N GLY A 8 21.11 9.42 12.20
CA GLY A 8 21.82 10.03 11.08
C GLY A 8 21.19 9.79 9.71
N SER A 9 20.39 8.72 9.55
CA SER A 9 19.68 8.48 8.29
C SER A 9 18.59 9.51 7.97
N VAL A 10 18.14 10.28 8.96
CA VAL A 10 17.04 11.25 8.82
C VAL A 10 17.37 12.62 9.42
N ASN A 11 18.51 12.76 10.12
CA ASN A 11 18.87 14.00 10.84
C ASN A 11 20.38 14.11 11.10
N GLU A 12 21.23 13.77 10.12
CA GLU A 12 22.67 13.96 10.23
C GLU A 12 23.02 15.46 10.15
N SER A 13 23.99 15.88 11.01
CA SER A 13 24.40 17.27 11.05
C SER A 13 25.17 17.65 9.79
N GLY A 14 24.67 18.61 9.04
CA GLY A 14 25.28 19.12 7.82
C GLY A 14 24.69 18.55 6.53
N ASP A 15 23.77 17.60 6.62
CA ASP A 15 23.09 17.01 5.48
C ASP A 15 21.73 17.68 5.21
N ASP A 16 21.36 17.77 3.94
CA ASP A 16 20.07 18.28 3.49
C ASP A 16 19.11 17.11 3.24
N TYR A 17 17.87 17.24 3.71
CA TYR A 17 16.81 16.22 3.58
C TYR A 17 15.58 16.78 2.89
N ILE A 18 14.90 15.93 2.12
CA ILE A 18 13.59 16.22 1.55
C ILE A 18 12.56 15.30 2.19
N ALA A 19 11.47 15.88 2.71
CA ALA A 19 10.35 15.12 3.26
C ALA A 19 9.11 15.25 2.36
N TYR A 20 8.50 14.12 2.02
CA TYR A 20 7.21 14.06 1.33
C TYR A 20 6.14 13.65 2.35
N LEU A 21 5.08 14.42 2.43
CA LEU A 21 4.02 14.23 3.43
C LEU A 21 2.67 14.09 2.74
N TRP A 22 1.93 13.08 3.16
CA TRP A 22 0.56 12.83 2.73
C TRP A 22 -0.35 12.72 3.94
N HIS A 23 -1.63 12.91 3.74
CA HIS A 23 -2.67 12.69 4.74
C HIS A 23 -3.88 12.01 4.11
N ASP A 24 -4.75 11.45 4.92
CA ASP A 24 -5.99 10.84 4.45
C ASP A 24 -6.90 11.88 3.82
N VAL A 25 -7.41 11.55 2.62
CA VAL A 25 -8.47 12.31 1.95
C VAL A 25 -9.57 11.34 1.56
N PRO A 26 -10.76 11.42 2.17
CA PRO A 26 -11.85 10.50 1.90
C PRO A 26 -12.15 10.37 0.41
N GLY A 27 -12.22 9.13 -0.09
CA GLY A 27 -12.48 8.83 -1.49
C GLY A 27 -11.34 9.11 -2.47
N LEU A 28 -10.18 9.59 -2.01
CA LEU A 28 -9.02 9.88 -2.85
C LEU A 28 -7.78 9.08 -2.45
N GLN A 29 -7.44 9.12 -1.18
CA GLN A 29 -6.24 8.43 -0.67
C GLN A 29 -6.39 8.08 0.80
N LYS A 30 -5.76 6.98 1.22
CA LYS A 30 -5.75 6.52 2.61
C LYS A 30 -4.43 5.86 2.96
N PHE A 31 -3.97 6.12 4.19
CA PHE A 31 -2.75 5.59 4.77
C PHE A 31 -3.08 4.94 6.11
N GLY A 32 -2.36 3.90 6.49
CA GLY A 32 -2.59 3.21 7.75
C GLY A 32 -1.76 1.96 7.92
N SER A 33 -2.19 1.13 8.83
CA SER A 33 -1.53 -0.15 9.13
C SER A 33 -2.55 -1.27 9.29
N TYR A 34 -2.08 -2.50 9.20
CA TYR A 34 -2.83 -3.71 9.53
C TYR A 34 -1.89 -4.75 10.13
N GLU A 35 -2.48 -5.63 10.94
CA GLU A 35 -1.81 -6.82 11.48
C GLU A 35 -2.05 -8.00 10.54
N ALA A 36 -0.99 -8.68 10.16
CA ALA A 36 -1.05 -9.87 9.34
C ALA A 36 -1.46 -11.10 10.16
N ASN A 37 -2.24 -12.00 9.56
CA ASN A 37 -2.71 -13.20 10.25
C ASN A 37 -2.13 -14.51 9.72
N GLY A 38 -1.26 -14.46 8.69
CA GLY A 38 -0.64 -15.64 8.09
C GLY A 38 -1.64 -16.64 7.47
N ASN A 39 -2.82 -16.19 7.08
CA ASN A 39 -3.86 -17.04 6.52
C ASN A 39 -4.24 -16.60 5.10
N VAL A 40 -4.57 -17.53 4.23
CA VAL A 40 -5.11 -17.22 2.88
C VAL A 40 -6.46 -16.50 2.93
N ASP A 41 -7.19 -16.62 4.03
CA ASP A 41 -8.30 -15.73 4.38
C ASP A 41 -7.76 -14.59 5.27
N GLY A 42 -6.94 -13.74 4.66
CA GLY A 42 -6.22 -12.67 5.30
C GLY A 42 -7.08 -11.48 5.70
N PRO A 43 -6.50 -10.49 6.37
CA PRO A 43 -7.21 -9.30 6.80
C PRO A 43 -7.79 -8.53 5.61
N TYR A 44 -8.99 -7.97 5.82
CA TYR A 44 -9.62 -6.98 4.97
C TYR A 44 -9.33 -5.59 5.54
N VAL A 45 -8.94 -4.67 4.67
CA VAL A 45 -8.70 -3.27 5.00
C VAL A 45 -9.64 -2.40 4.20
N GLU A 46 -10.51 -1.66 4.91
CA GLU A 46 -11.43 -0.71 4.30
C GLU A 46 -10.71 0.58 3.93
N LEU A 47 -10.84 0.99 2.69
CA LEU A 47 -10.32 2.27 2.17
C LEU A 47 -11.44 3.29 1.93
N GLY A 48 -12.66 2.81 1.65
CA GLY A 48 -13.77 3.63 1.20
C GLY A 48 -13.73 3.93 -0.31
N PHE A 49 -12.82 3.29 -1.05
CA PHE A 49 -12.67 3.38 -2.50
C PHE A 49 -11.94 2.17 -3.07
N LYS A 50 -12.05 1.97 -4.40
CA LYS A 50 -11.26 1.00 -5.14
C LYS A 50 -9.85 1.58 -5.37
N PRO A 51 -8.77 0.90 -4.95
CA PRO A 51 -7.43 1.41 -5.17
C PRO A 51 -6.99 1.27 -6.63
N ALA A 52 -6.38 2.33 -7.19
CA ALA A 52 -5.60 2.30 -8.42
C ALA A 52 -4.14 1.93 -8.14
N ILE A 53 -3.64 2.32 -6.98
CA ILE A 53 -2.32 1.95 -6.49
C ILE A 53 -2.46 1.56 -5.03
N LEU A 54 -1.92 0.40 -4.69
CA LEU A 54 -1.78 -0.07 -3.32
C LEU A 54 -0.31 -0.40 -3.05
N MET A 55 0.26 0.24 -2.05
CA MET A 55 1.61 -0.01 -1.55
C MET A 55 1.53 -0.64 -0.17
N LEU A 56 2.31 -1.70 0.06
CA LEU A 56 2.41 -2.42 1.33
C LEU A 56 3.87 -2.53 1.76
N LYS A 57 4.16 -2.33 3.04
CA LYS A 57 5.50 -2.51 3.62
C LYS A 57 5.41 -3.18 4.97
N ASN A 58 6.16 -4.26 5.12
CA ASN A 58 6.43 -4.88 6.42
C ASN A 58 7.27 -3.91 7.27
N VAL A 59 6.88 -3.66 8.53
CA VAL A 59 7.63 -2.80 9.46
C VAL A 59 8.45 -3.61 10.46
N ASP A 60 8.23 -4.91 10.55
CA ASP A 60 8.92 -5.81 11.47
C ASP A 60 10.06 -6.59 10.81
N ASP A 61 10.09 -6.66 9.45
CA ASP A 61 11.13 -7.36 8.70
C ASP A 61 11.62 -6.54 7.49
N THR A 62 12.76 -6.99 6.92
CA THR A 62 13.49 -6.33 5.80
C THR A 62 12.89 -6.60 4.43
N GLU A 63 11.61 -6.92 4.34
CA GLU A 63 10.92 -7.13 3.07
C GLU A 63 10.84 -5.86 2.20
N HIS A 64 10.62 -6.05 0.90
CA HIS A 64 10.47 -4.96 -0.06
C HIS A 64 9.13 -4.23 0.10
N TRP A 65 9.03 -3.05 -0.50
CA TRP A 65 7.76 -2.39 -0.75
C TRP A 65 7.04 -3.10 -1.89
N TYR A 66 5.90 -3.72 -1.59
CA TYR A 66 5.04 -4.34 -2.60
C TYR A 66 4.08 -3.30 -3.18
N VAL A 67 3.98 -3.25 -4.50
CA VAL A 67 3.08 -2.33 -5.21
C VAL A 67 2.17 -3.11 -6.13
N TYR A 68 0.87 -2.90 -5.96
CA TYR A 68 -0.19 -3.51 -6.75
C TYR A 68 -1.00 -2.45 -7.46
N ASP A 69 -1.47 -2.77 -8.67
CA ASP A 69 -2.41 -1.97 -9.43
C ASP A 69 -3.35 -2.86 -10.27
N PRO A 70 -4.57 -2.39 -10.57
CA PRO A 70 -5.54 -3.18 -11.36
C PRO A 70 -5.17 -3.28 -12.85
N GLU A 71 -4.28 -2.43 -13.36
CA GLU A 71 -3.86 -2.48 -14.77
C GLU A 71 -2.94 -3.68 -15.04
N ARG A 72 -2.06 -4.02 -14.07
CA ARG A 72 -1.24 -5.23 -14.13
C ARG A 72 -2.06 -6.48 -13.90
N SER A 73 -2.96 -6.42 -12.95
CA SER A 73 -3.83 -7.54 -12.56
C SER A 73 -5.29 -7.11 -12.65
N PRO A 74 -5.90 -7.13 -13.85
CA PRO A 74 -7.26 -6.64 -14.05
C PRO A 74 -8.33 -7.51 -13.39
N HIS A 75 -7.96 -8.69 -12.93
CA HIS A 75 -8.84 -9.62 -12.24
C HIS A 75 -8.31 -9.96 -10.85
N ASN A 76 -9.20 -10.12 -9.88
CA ASN A 76 -8.87 -10.71 -8.60
C ASN A 76 -8.70 -12.24 -8.74
N VAL A 77 -7.74 -12.82 -8.12
CA VAL A 77 -6.75 -12.29 -7.17
C VAL A 77 -5.63 -11.58 -7.94
N ALA A 78 -5.29 -10.34 -7.56
CA ALA A 78 -4.13 -9.65 -8.08
C ALA A 78 -2.86 -10.33 -7.54
N TYR A 79 -1.98 -10.79 -8.43
CA TYR A 79 -0.74 -11.50 -8.08
C TYR A 79 0.51 -10.86 -8.70
N GLN A 80 0.35 -9.97 -9.67
CA GLN A 80 1.47 -9.22 -10.24
C GLN A 80 1.79 -8.03 -9.35
N SER A 81 3.05 -7.92 -8.94
CA SER A 81 3.50 -6.82 -8.08
C SER A 81 4.88 -6.32 -8.47
N LEU A 82 5.13 -5.05 -8.22
CA LEU A 82 6.47 -4.48 -8.26
C LEU A 82 7.05 -4.42 -6.84
N GLN A 83 8.35 -4.48 -6.77
CA GLN A 83 9.13 -4.28 -5.54
C GLN A 83 9.92 -2.96 -5.66
N TRP A 84 9.36 -1.85 -5.17
CA TRP A 84 9.95 -0.52 -5.38
C TRP A 84 11.33 -0.32 -4.75
N SER A 85 11.69 -1.11 -3.77
CA SER A 85 13.03 -1.09 -3.15
C SER A 85 14.01 -2.10 -3.78
N SER A 86 13.70 -2.65 -4.94
CA SER A 86 14.50 -3.66 -5.63
C SER A 86 14.65 -3.32 -7.12
N SER A 87 15.76 -3.76 -7.71
CA SER A 87 15.95 -3.80 -9.16
C SER A 87 15.45 -5.10 -9.81
N SER A 88 14.76 -5.94 -9.06
CA SER A 88 14.17 -7.19 -9.56
C SER A 88 13.09 -6.91 -10.60
N ALA A 89 12.90 -7.86 -11.50
CA ALA A 89 11.79 -7.85 -12.42
C ALA A 89 10.45 -7.90 -11.67
N GLU A 90 9.37 -7.55 -12.36
CA GLU A 90 8.01 -7.72 -11.86
C GLU A 90 7.79 -9.15 -11.34
N GLU A 91 7.21 -9.26 -10.16
CA GLU A 91 6.77 -10.55 -9.63
C GLU A 91 5.50 -10.99 -10.37
N THR A 92 5.58 -12.10 -11.08
CA THR A 92 4.46 -12.67 -11.85
C THR A 92 4.01 -14.02 -11.33
N GLY A 93 4.63 -14.48 -10.22
CA GLY A 93 4.35 -15.78 -9.62
C GLY A 93 3.00 -15.81 -8.91
N THR A 94 2.20 -16.82 -9.19
CA THR A 94 0.86 -17.02 -8.57
C THR A 94 0.93 -17.47 -7.11
N THR A 95 2.13 -17.60 -6.53
CA THR A 95 2.32 -18.30 -5.25
C THR A 95 2.60 -17.37 -4.06
N ASN A 96 3.14 -16.16 -4.27
CA ASN A 96 3.76 -15.43 -3.15
C ASN A 96 3.16 -14.06 -2.82
N THR A 97 2.30 -13.50 -3.66
CA THR A 97 1.77 -12.16 -3.42
C THR A 97 0.35 -12.05 -3.98
N ARG A 98 -0.65 -12.22 -3.15
CA ARG A 98 -2.05 -12.23 -3.58
C ARG A 98 -2.88 -11.26 -2.79
N VAL A 99 -3.51 -10.33 -3.49
CA VAL A 99 -4.38 -9.31 -2.92
C VAL A 99 -5.65 -9.22 -3.77
N ASP A 100 -6.81 -9.19 -3.15
CA ASP A 100 -8.03 -8.75 -3.83
C ASP A 100 -8.10 -7.22 -3.75
N LEU A 101 -8.18 -6.56 -4.89
CA LEU A 101 -8.49 -5.13 -5.00
C LEU A 101 -10.02 -5.01 -5.13
N LEU A 102 -10.65 -4.47 -4.10
CA LEU A 102 -12.09 -4.42 -3.95
C LEU A 102 -12.63 -3.00 -4.18
N SER A 103 -13.93 -2.87 -4.41
CA SER A 103 -14.59 -1.57 -4.65
C SER A 103 -14.45 -0.58 -3.49
N ASN A 104 -14.18 -1.06 -2.28
CA ASN A 104 -14.10 -0.25 -1.06
C ASN A 104 -12.85 -0.52 -0.23
N GLY A 105 -11.86 -1.28 -0.76
CA GLY A 105 -10.65 -1.62 -0.02
C GLY A 105 -9.83 -2.73 -0.66
N PHE A 106 -9.07 -3.44 0.16
CA PHE A 106 -8.30 -4.60 -0.27
C PHE A 106 -8.37 -5.72 0.76
N LYS A 107 -8.09 -6.95 0.31
CA LYS A 107 -8.02 -8.13 1.18
C LYS A 107 -6.82 -8.97 0.83
N LEU A 108 -6.04 -9.37 1.84
CA LEU A 108 -4.89 -10.25 1.67
C LEU A 108 -5.39 -11.67 1.40
N ARG A 109 -4.77 -12.35 0.40
CA ARG A 109 -5.17 -13.70 -0.03
C ARG A 109 -4.01 -14.68 0.00
N GLN A 110 -3.04 -14.41 0.86
CA GLN A 110 -1.78 -15.13 0.96
C GLN A 110 -1.42 -15.32 2.43
N ASN A 111 -0.63 -16.34 2.76
CA ASN A 111 -0.16 -16.66 4.11
C ASN A 111 1.31 -16.28 4.37
N ASN A 112 1.92 -15.56 3.46
CA ASN A 112 3.30 -15.06 3.52
C ASN A 112 3.41 -13.73 2.74
N GLY A 113 4.62 -13.22 2.48
CA GLY A 113 4.81 -11.93 1.82
C GLY A 113 4.06 -10.84 2.58
N PRO A 114 3.10 -10.12 1.97
CA PRO A 114 2.39 -9.04 2.65
C PRO A 114 1.42 -9.50 3.75
N ASN A 115 1.43 -10.79 4.14
CA ASN A 115 0.58 -11.34 5.19
C ASN A 115 1.30 -12.40 6.05
N THR A 116 2.57 -12.17 6.38
CA THR A 116 3.33 -13.03 7.30
C THR A 116 2.76 -12.95 8.71
N SER A 117 2.49 -14.09 9.33
CA SER A 117 1.81 -14.16 10.64
C SER A 117 2.57 -13.45 11.74
N GLY A 118 1.91 -12.52 12.41
CA GLY A 118 2.43 -11.77 13.56
C GLY A 118 3.15 -10.48 13.20
N ASP A 119 3.32 -10.20 11.90
CA ASP A 119 3.96 -8.97 11.44
C ASP A 119 2.92 -7.86 11.21
N SER A 120 3.36 -6.65 11.44
CA SER A 120 2.62 -5.42 11.16
C SER A 120 3.03 -4.85 9.80
N TYR A 121 2.07 -4.32 9.08
CA TYR A 121 2.29 -3.69 7.79
C TYR A 121 1.73 -2.29 7.76
N ILE A 122 2.43 -1.38 7.10
CA ILE A 122 1.86 -0.10 6.70
C ILE A 122 1.39 -0.16 5.25
N TYR A 123 0.36 0.61 4.93
CA TYR A 123 -0.14 0.76 3.57
C TYR A 123 -0.30 2.21 3.16
N ALA A 124 -0.19 2.42 1.85
CA ALA A 124 -0.59 3.65 1.18
C ALA A 124 -1.44 3.28 -0.04
N ALA A 125 -2.59 3.91 -0.19
CA ALA A 125 -3.52 3.62 -1.27
C ALA A 125 -4.10 4.90 -1.88
N TRP A 126 -4.23 4.91 -3.21
CA TRP A 126 -4.83 5.99 -3.98
C TRP A 126 -5.98 5.43 -4.82
N ALA A 127 -7.06 6.18 -4.93
CA ALA A 127 -8.28 5.78 -5.61
C ALA A 127 -8.11 5.71 -7.13
N GLU A 128 -8.78 4.74 -7.76
CA GLU A 128 -8.90 4.65 -9.23
C GLU A 128 -9.68 5.85 -9.80
N ALA A 129 -10.75 6.24 -9.12
CA ALA A 129 -11.48 7.45 -9.40
C ALA A 129 -11.88 8.09 -8.08
N PRO A 130 -11.51 9.34 -7.81
CA PRO A 130 -11.93 10.02 -6.60
C PRO A 130 -13.45 10.09 -6.54
N ALA A 131 -14.05 9.56 -5.47
CA ALA A 131 -15.51 9.47 -5.35
C ALA A 131 -16.17 10.84 -5.20
N SER A 132 -15.45 11.81 -4.59
CA SER A 132 -15.91 13.19 -4.46
C SER A 132 -14.75 14.12 -4.15
N ASN A 133 -14.85 15.37 -4.58
CA ASN A 133 -13.96 16.42 -4.10
C ASN A 133 -14.45 16.97 -2.73
N LEU A 134 -13.64 17.84 -2.10
CA LEU A 134 -13.95 18.47 -0.81
C LEU A 134 -15.30 19.24 -0.81
N PHE A 135 -15.90 19.50 -1.96
CA PHE A 135 -17.13 20.25 -2.17
C PHE A 135 -18.30 19.39 -2.68
N GLY A 136 -18.16 18.05 -2.61
CA GLY A 136 -19.21 17.10 -2.99
C GLY A 136 -19.38 16.86 -4.49
N GLY A 137 -18.53 17.42 -5.33
CA GLY A 137 -18.48 17.13 -6.77
C GLY A 137 -17.58 15.92 -7.07
N GLN A 138 -17.89 15.13 -8.11
CA GLN A 138 -16.95 14.15 -8.60
C GLN A 138 -15.75 14.85 -9.25
N SER A 139 -14.54 14.54 -8.79
CA SER A 139 -13.34 14.97 -9.49
C SER A 139 -13.06 14.00 -10.63
N ASN A 140 -13.61 14.28 -11.79
CA ASN A 140 -13.15 13.67 -13.04
C ASN A 140 -11.92 14.44 -13.52
N ALA A 141 -10.74 14.01 -13.11
CA ALA A 141 -9.54 14.33 -13.86
C ALA A 141 -9.48 13.36 -15.07
N ARG A 142 -9.66 13.88 -16.25
CA ARG A 142 -9.27 13.21 -17.49
C ARG A 142 -7.87 13.65 -17.88
#